data_5afd9f99c10060de1f183563709b3125
#
_entry.id   5afd9f99c10060de1f183563709b3125
#
_cell.length_a   1.000
_cell.length_b   1.000
_cell.length_c   1.000
_cell.angle_alpha   90.00
_cell.angle_beta   90.00
_cell.angle_gamma   90.00
#
_symmetry.space_group_name_H-M   'P 1'
#
loop_
_entity.id
_entity.type
_entity.pdbx_description
1 polymer ?
#
loop_
_entity_poly.entity_id
_entity_poly.type
_entity_poly.pdbx_seq_one_letter_code
_entity_poly.pdbx_strand_id
1 'polypeptide(L)'
;MCSSDLLARRLAAGAERLSAAGAGTRVGELLFGIGTRAFVIATWLLGLLAVFLFIAFTLSQFAVTRPVGEELYKTLTGLLSGALRASAGALPGLFVAVVVFLIARMATQISAALFDQISAGRLNLGVFDAHTASATRSIVNFAIWLFALAMAYPYLPGSQTEAFKGISVILGIMVSIGASGLVGQIASGMMLVYTRALLVGEYVRIQDSEGTVTYLGLFVTRLRTGMGEEISLPNSLVLANVTRNYSRTTGGRGYVLDTTVTIGYDTPWRQVHAMLLEAVRNVPQIEREPEPYVVQTGLADFYVTYRLVVRASADTPASRAQVASNLHAAIQDTFNQYGVQIMSPHYRGDPVTPKTVPHAEWYPPPVKRDDGAHRA
;
A
#
# COMPACT_ATOMS: atom_id res chain seq x y z
N MET A 1 -44.22 -45.23 -3.51
CA MET A 1 -43.48 -44.47 -4.54
C MET A 1 -44.31 -43.49 -5.37
N CYS A 2 -45.62 -43.31 -5.12
CA CYS A 2 -46.48 -42.49 -5.99
C CYS A 2 -46.92 -41.12 -5.40
N SER A 3 -46.65 -40.85 -4.12
CA SER A 3 -47.14 -39.60 -3.47
C SER A 3 -46.12 -38.45 -3.51
N SER A 4 -44.82 -38.74 -3.54
CA SER A 4 -43.74 -37.74 -3.59
C SER A 4 -43.61 -37.06 -4.96
N ASP A 5 -43.87 -37.83 -6.04
CA ASP A 5 -43.82 -37.30 -7.40
C ASP A 5 -44.96 -36.33 -7.73
N LEU A 6 -46.13 -36.57 -7.13
CA LEU A 6 -47.32 -35.69 -7.31
C LEU A 6 -47.12 -34.33 -6.59
N LEU A 7 -46.50 -34.32 -5.41
CA LEU A 7 -46.18 -33.12 -4.66
C LEU A 7 -45.06 -32.31 -5.36
N ALA A 8 -44.03 -33.00 -5.86
CA ALA A 8 -42.95 -32.35 -6.63
C ALA A 8 -43.48 -31.72 -7.91
N ARG A 9 -44.40 -32.36 -8.65
CA ARG A 9 -45.05 -31.80 -9.86
C ARG A 9 -45.98 -30.63 -9.54
N ARG A 10 -46.67 -30.62 -8.41
CA ARG A 10 -47.50 -29.47 -8.00
C ARG A 10 -46.67 -28.27 -7.57
N LEU A 11 -45.52 -28.49 -6.91
CA LEU A 11 -44.59 -27.43 -6.56
C LEU A 11 -43.88 -26.85 -7.81
N ALA A 12 -43.51 -27.71 -8.77
CA ALA A 12 -42.94 -27.27 -10.05
C ALA A 12 -43.95 -26.44 -10.88
N ALA A 13 -45.23 -26.85 -10.94
CA ALA A 13 -46.28 -26.09 -11.61
C ALA A 13 -46.62 -24.75 -10.92
N GLY A 14 -46.44 -24.70 -9.58
CA GLY A 14 -46.53 -23.43 -8.82
C GLY A 14 -45.37 -22.47 -9.12
N ALA A 15 -44.16 -23.01 -9.31
CA ALA A 15 -42.99 -22.25 -9.65
C ALA A 15 -43.05 -21.68 -11.09
N GLU A 16 -43.59 -22.45 -12.06
CA GLU A 16 -43.79 -21.95 -13.43
C GLU A 16 -44.79 -20.79 -13.47
N ARG A 17 -45.82 -20.79 -12.60
CA ARG A 17 -46.74 -19.66 -12.49
C ARG A 17 -46.14 -18.43 -11.85
N LEU A 18 -45.17 -18.55 -10.95
CA LEU A 18 -44.42 -17.45 -10.34
C LEU A 18 -43.35 -16.89 -11.27
N SER A 19 -42.72 -17.71 -12.11
CA SER A 19 -41.77 -17.26 -13.14
C SER A 19 -42.44 -16.52 -14.31
N ALA A 20 -43.70 -16.85 -14.62
CA ALA A 20 -44.49 -16.15 -15.60
C ALA A 20 -44.95 -14.76 -15.15
N ALA A 21 -44.82 -14.40 -13.88
CA ALA A 21 -45.16 -13.10 -13.32
C ALA A 21 -44.00 -12.05 -13.39
N GLY A 22 -42.96 -12.27 -14.19
CA GLY A 22 -42.03 -11.22 -14.66
C GLY A 22 -40.99 -10.73 -13.63
N ALA A 23 -40.74 -11.41 -12.52
CA ALA A 23 -39.69 -11.05 -11.56
C ALA A 23 -38.63 -12.19 -11.42
N GLY A 24 -38.10 -12.64 -12.55
CA GLY A 24 -37.01 -13.61 -12.63
C GLY A 24 -35.65 -13.02 -12.25
N THR A 25 -35.45 -12.69 -11.00
CA THR A 25 -34.10 -12.39 -10.51
C THR A 25 -33.38 -13.70 -10.26
N ARG A 26 -32.10 -13.80 -10.63
CA ARG A 26 -31.18 -14.93 -10.32
C ARG A 26 -31.27 -15.36 -8.85
N VAL A 27 -31.66 -14.47 -7.97
CA VAL A 27 -31.91 -14.70 -6.54
C VAL A 27 -33.13 -15.60 -6.30
N GLY A 28 -34.21 -15.45 -7.07
CA GLY A 28 -35.42 -16.31 -6.98
C GLY A 28 -35.10 -17.74 -7.36
N GLU A 29 -34.33 -17.99 -8.40
CA GLU A 29 -33.93 -19.35 -8.82
C GLU A 29 -32.99 -20.00 -7.81
N LEU A 30 -32.06 -19.23 -7.22
CA LEU A 30 -31.18 -19.71 -6.14
C LEU A 30 -31.96 -20.07 -4.88
N LEU A 31 -32.90 -19.22 -4.46
CA LEU A 31 -33.75 -19.49 -3.27
C LEU A 31 -34.66 -20.72 -3.49
N PHE A 32 -35.22 -20.89 -4.70
CA PHE A 32 -35.97 -22.05 -5.07
C PHE A 32 -35.10 -23.32 -5.10
N GLY A 33 -33.90 -23.25 -5.67
CA GLY A 33 -32.96 -24.38 -5.68
C GLY A 33 -32.49 -24.78 -4.28
N ILE A 34 -32.29 -23.83 -3.37
CA ILE A 34 -31.99 -24.10 -1.96
C ILE A 34 -33.21 -24.71 -1.25
N GLY A 35 -34.42 -24.17 -1.47
CA GLY A 35 -35.65 -24.65 -0.87
C GLY A 35 -35.96 -26.08 -1.28
N THR A 36 -35.81 -26.46 -2.54
CA THR A 36 -36.02 -27.81 -3.03
C THR A 36 -35.03 -28.82 -2.44
N ARG A 37 -33.73 -28.42 -2.34
CA ARG A 37 -32.70 -29.26 -1.71
C ARG A 37 -32.98 -29.45 -0.19
N ALA A 38 -33.33 -28.35 0.50
CA ALA A 38 -33.72 -28.43 1.92
C ALA A 38 -34.95 -29.34 2.15
N PHE A 39 -35.94 -29.28 1.26
CA PHE A 39 -37.10 -30.16 1.31
C PHE A 39 -36.73 -31.63 1.11
N VAL A 40 -35.88 -31.94 0.14
CA VAL A 40 -35.39 -33.31 -0.08
C VAL A 40 -34.62 -33.81 1.13
N ILE A 41 -33.74 -33.03 1.72
CA ILE A 41 -33.01 -33.40 2.94
C ILE A 41 -33.98 -33.65 4.09
N ALA A 42 -34.97 -32.78 4.31
CA ALA A 42 -35.97 -32.94 5.34
C ALA A 42 -36.80 -34.23 5.15
N THR A 43 -37.13 -34.57 3.91
CA THR A 43 -37.86 -35.83 3.59
C THR A 43 -37.02 -37.06 3.92
N TRP A 44 -35.71 -37.05 3.59
CA TRP A 44 -34.77 -38.12 3.94
C TRP A 44 -34.61 -38.26 5.46
N LEU A 45 -34.49 -37.15 6.19
CA LEU A 45 -34.39 -37.14 7.66
C LEU A 45 -35.68 -37.70 8.31
N LEU A 46 -36.85 -37.32 7.81
CA LEU A 46 -38.13 -37.87 8.27
C LEU A 46 -38.25 -39.37 7.98
N GLY A 47 -37.82 -39.82 6.81
CA GLY A 47 -37.76 -41.22 6.45
C GLY A 47 -36.85 -42.03 7.38
N LEU A 48 -35.67 -41.52 7.66
CA LEU A 48 -34.68 -42.13 8.56
C LEU A 48 -35.23 -42.20 10.00
N LEU A 49 -35.89 -41.13 10.45
CA LEU A 49 -36.57 -41.07 11.75
C LEU A 49 -37.68 -42.11 11.84
N ALA A 50 -38.49 -42.24 10.80
CA ALA A 50 -39.57 -43.23 10.75
C ALA A 50 -39.02 -44.66 10.82
N VAL A 51 -37.94 -44.97 10.09
CA VAL A 51 -37.25 -46.27 10.15
C VAL A 51 -36.67 -46.51 11.54
N PHE A 52 -36.03 -45.53 12.15
CA PHE A 52 -35.49 -45.65 13.51
C PHE A 52 -36.59 -45.93 14.54
N LEU A 53 -37.70 -45.19 14.49
CA LEU A 53 -38.84 -45.40 15.37
C LEU A 53 -39.45 -46.78 15.16
N PHE A 54 -39.56 -47.26 13.92
CA PHE A 54 -40.06 -48.60 13.61
C PHE A 54 -39.18 -49.70 14.21
N ILE A 55 -37.84 -49.54 14.08
CA ILE A 55 -36.87 -50.48 14.68
C ILE A 55 -37.01 -50.48 16.21
N ALA A 56 -37.00 -49.29 16.83
CA ALA A 56 -37.11 -49.16 18.28
C ALA A 56 -38.42 -49.75 18.80
N PHE A 57 -39.52 -49.52 18.08
CA PHE A 57 -40.82 -50.10 18.40
C PHE A 57 -40.81 -51.63 18.26
N THR A 58 -40.30 -52.19 17.16
CA THR A 58 -40.23 -53.65 16.93
C THR A 58 -39.38 -54.33 18.00
N LEU A 59 -38.21 -53.76 18.35
CA LEU A 59 -37.37 -54.34 19.42
C LEU A 59 -38.02 -54.28 20.79
N SER A 60 -38.87 -53.30 21.06
CA SER A 60 -39.60 -53.21 22.32
C SER A 60 -40.68 -54.25 22.49
N GLN A 61 -41.15 -54.98 21.41
CA GLN A 61 -42.15 -55.98 21.46
C GLN A 61 -41.64 -57.35 21.94
N PHE A 62 -40.35 -57.62 21.86
CA PHE A 62 -39.77 -58.91 22.24
C PHE A 62 -39.09 -58.84 23.62
N ALA A 63 -39.34 -59.75 24.52
CA ALA A 63 -38.80 -59.72 25.89
C ALA A 63 -37.29 -59.66 25.99
N VAL A 64 -36.58 -60.29 25.04
CA VAL A 64 -35.12 -60.33 25.01
C VAL A 64 -34.48 -58.95 24.50
N THR A 65 -35.16 -58.29 23.57
CA THR A 65 -34.63 -57.04 22.93
C THR A 65 -35.29 -55.78 23.49
N ARG A 66 -36.27 -55.93 24.36
CA ARG A 66 -37.01 -54.84 24.99
C ARG A 66 -36.10 -53.79 25.65
N PRO A 67 -35.04 -54.15 26.43
CA PRO A 67 -34.16 -53.16 27.03
C PRO A 67 -33.43 -52.27 25.99
N VAL A 68 -33.07 -52.86 24.84
CA VAL A 68 -32.43 -52.15 23.73
C VAL A 68 -33.41 -51.19 23.06
N GLY A 69 -34.63 -51.59 22.81
CA GLY A 69 -35.66 -50.73 22.22
C GLY A 69 -36.05 -49.55 23.12
N GLU A 70 -36.12 -49.75 24.43
CA GLU A 70 -36.40 -48.72 25.42
C GLU A 70 -35.22 -47.71 25.48
N GLU A 71 -33.97 -48.19 25.42
CA GLU A 71 -32.76 -47.32 25.39
C GLU A 71 -32.67 -46.47 24.12
N LEU A 72 -32.96 -47.07 22.96
CA LEU A 72 -33.06 -46.34 21.70
C LEU A 72 -34.11 -45.24 21.74
N TYR A 73 -35.29 -45.52 22.30
CA TYR A 73 -36.36 -44.55 22.45
C TYR A 73 -36.00 -43.41 23.42
N LYS A 74 -35.35 -43.73 24.56
CA LYS A 74 -34.83 -42.72 25.50
C LYS A 74 -33.78 -41.85 24.87
N THR A 75 -32.86 -42.43 24.11
CA THR A 75 -31.80 -41.69 23.40
C THR A 75 -32.41 -40.72 22.40
N LEU A 76 -33.38 -41.17 21.59
CA LEU A 76 -34.01 -40.31 20.61
C LEU A 76 -34.80 -39.16 21.27
N THR A 77 -35.62 -39.48 22.29
CA THR A 77 -36.39 -38.46 23.01
C THR A 77 -35.47 -37.48 23.76
N GLY A 78 -34.33 -37.96 24.28
CA GLY A 78 -33.29 -37.16 24.89
C GLY A 78 -32.64 -36.19 23.88
N LEU A 79 -32.29 -36.70 22.71
CA LEU A 79 -31.72 -35.87 21.62
C LEU A 79 -32.72 -34.82 21.13
N LEU A 80 -34.01 -35.24 20.91
CA LEU A 80 -35.03 -34.30 20.42
C LEU A 80 -35.36 -33.22 21.46
N SER A 81 -35.53 -33.60 22.71
CA SER A 81 -35.81 -32.65 23.80
C SER A 81 -34.60 -31.76 24.09
N GLY A 82 -33.38 -32.29 23.96
CA GLY A 82 -32.14 -31.54 24.04
C GLY A 82 -32.05 -30.51 22.92
N ALA A 83 -32.29 -30.90 21.67
CA ALA A 83 -32.29 -30.01 20.52
C ALA A 83 -33.39 -28.92 20.64
N LEU A 84 -34.59 -29.27 21.08
CA LEU A 84 -35.66 -28.28 21.29
C LEU A 84 -35.30 -27.27 22.40
N ARG A 85 -34.76 -27.75 23.53
CA ARG A 85 -34.33 -26.89 24.62
C ARG A 85 -33.16 -25.97 24.19
N ALA A 86 -32.17 -26.52 23.46
CA ALA A 86 -31.05 -25.74 22.92
C ALA A 86 -31.56 -24.68 21.93
N SER A 87 -32.49 -25.02 21.05
CA SER A 87 -33.09 -24.08 20.10
C SER A 87 -33.88 -22.96 20.80
N ALA A 88 -34.73 -23.35 21.80
CA ALA A 88 -35.46 -22.36 22.58
C ALA A 88 -34.53 -21.44 23.40
N GLY A 89 -33.46 -22.01 23.98
CA GLY A 89 -32.43 -21.25 24.71
C GLY A 89 -31.60 -20.35 23.82
N ALA A 90 -31.52 -20.62 22.52
CA ALA A 90 -30.79 -19.77 21.56
C ALA A 90 -31.60 -18.54 21.09
N LEU A 91 -32.95 -18.57 21.25
CA LEU A 91 -33.82 -17.45 20.79
C LEU A 91 -33.46 -16.10 21.35
N PRO A 92 -33.18 -15.92 22.67
CA PRO A 92 -32.78 -14.61 23.21
C PRO A 92 -31.44 -14.12 22.62
N GLY A 93 -30.48 -15.03 22.46
CA GLY A 93 -29.21 -14.72 21.83
C GLY A 93 -29.39 -14.32 20.37
N LEU A 94 -30.16 -15.04 19.60
CA LEU A 94 -30.46 -14.72 18.21
C LEU A 94 -31.12 -13.34 18.07
N PHE A 95 -32.03 -12.99 19.00
CA PHE A 95 -32.65 -11.68 19.04
C PHE A 95 -31.59 -10.58 19.23
N VAL A 96 -30.66 -10.75 20.16
CA VAL A 96 -29.54 -9.80 20.36
C VAL A 96 -28.68 -9.70 19.10
N ALA A 97 -28.35 -10.83 18.47
CA ALA A 97 -27.56 -10.82 17.22
C ALA A 97 -28.29 -10.06 16.10
N VAL A 98 -29.61 -10.24 15.94
CA VAL A 98 -30.42 -9.49 14.97
C VAL A 98 -30.40 -8.00 15.28
N VAL A 99 -30.53 -7.58 16.55
CA VAL A 99 -30.44 -6.17 16.94
C VAL A 99 -29.07 -5.60 16.59
N VAL A 100 -27.97 -6.32 16.86
CA VAL A 100 -26.61 -5.89 16.50
C VAL A 100 -26.50 -5.68 14.97
N PHE A 101 -27.00 -6.61 14.16
CA PHE A 101 -26.97 -6.49 12.70
C PHE A 101 -27.88 -5.36 12.19
N LEU A 102 -29.00 -5.08 12.82
CA LEU A 102 -29.84 -3.94 12.48
C LEU A 102 -29.13 -2.61 12.78
N ILE A 103 -28.44 -2.52 13.92
CA ILE A 103 -27.62 -1.35 14.26
C ILE A 103 -26.49 -1.17 13.24
N ALA A 104 -25.79 -2.25 12.89
CA ALA A 104 -24.75 -2.22 11.87
C ALA A 104 -25.30 -1.75 10.51
N ARG A 105 -26.48 -2.24 10.12
CA ARG A 105 -27.17 -1.79 8.91
C ARG A 105 -27.49 -0.29 8.95
N MET A 106 -27.96 0.21 10.06
CA MET A 106 -28.20 1.66 10.24
C MET A 106 -26.88 2.43 10.14
N ALA A 107 -25.82 1.97 10.80
CA ALA A 107 -24.50 2.60 10.74
C ALA A 107 -23.95 2.63 9.32
N THR A 108 -24.12 1.55 8.54
CA THR A 108 -23.70 1.51 7.12
C THR A 108 -24.53 2.45 6.24
N GLN A 109 -25.81 2.65 6.53
CA GLN A 109 -26.65 3.62 5.82
C GLN A 109 -26.22 5.06 6.10
N ILE A 110 -25.91 5.38 7.37
CA ILE A 110 -25.38 6.69 7.77
C ILE A 110 -24.03 6.92 7.09
N SER A 111 -23.12 5.93 7.16
CA SER A 111 -21.85 5.97 6.45
C SER A 111 -22.03 6.24 4.96
N ALA A 112 -22.94 5.52 4.30
CA ALA A 112 -23.24 5.71 2.89
C ALA A 112 -23.68 7.14 2.59
N ALA A 113 -24.63 7.67 3.36
CA ALA A 113 -25.13 9.04 3.17
C ALA A 113 -24.03 10.10 3.35
N LEU A 114 -23.09 9.89 4.29
CA LEU A 114 -21.96 10.80 4.49
C LEU A 114 -20.99 10.75 3.29
N PHE A 115 -20.60 9.56 2.85
CA PHE A 115 -19.68 9.41 1.72
C PHE A 115 -20.31 9.84 0.37
N ASP A 116 -21.61 9.71 0.20
CA ASP A 116 -22.33 10.21 -0.98
C ASP A 116 -22.31 11.76 -1.02
N GLN A 117 -22.32 12.45 0.12
CA GLN A 117 -22.17 13.91 0.16
C GLN A 117 -20.72 14.36 -0.12
N ILE A 118 -19.72 13.57 0.32
CA ILE A 118 -18.30 13.84 0.02
C ILE A 118 -18.04 13.64 -1.48
N SER A 119 -18.55 12.54 -2.07
CA SER A 119 -18.39 12.27 -3.50
C SER A 119 -19.09 13.30 -4.38
N ALA A 120 -20.20 13.90 -3.91
CA ALA A 120 -20.89 14.99 -4.57
C ALA A 120 -20.22 16.37 -4.39
N GLY A 121 -19.07 16.44 -3.69
CA GLY A 121 -18.32 17.67 -3.44
C GLY A 121 -19.00 18.65 -2.46
N ARG A 122 -20.09 18.21 -1.78
CA ARG A 122 -20.84 19.05 -0.83
C ARG A 122 -20.16 19.16 0.54
N LEU A 123 -19.38 18.16 0.91
CA LEU A 123 -18.57 18.13 2.12
C LEU A 123 -17.10 17.92 1.73
N ASN A 124 -16.25 18.88 2.10
CA ASN A 124 -14.81 18.77 1.89
C ASN A 124 -14.13 18.60 3.27
N LEU A 125 -13.73 17.37 3.58
CA LEU A 125 -13.07 17.03 4.85
C LEU A 125 -11.53 17.06 4.73
N GLY A 126 -10.99 17.58 3.62
CA GLY A 126 -9.54 17.78 3.43
C GLY A 126 -8.69 16.51 3.31
N VAL A 127 -9.13 15.42 3.93
CA VAL A 127 -8.43 14.12 3.92
C VAL A 127 -9.03 13.15 2.90
N PHE A 128 -10.29 13.36 2.52
CA PHE A 128 -11.03 12.48 1.62
C PHE A 128 -11.42 13.22 0.34
N ASP A 129 -10.83 12.82 -0.77
CA ASP A 129 -11.18 13.32 -2.10
C ASP A 129 -12.40 12.57 -2.67
N ALA A 130 -13.12 13.19 -3.60
CA ALA A 130 -14.26 12.60 -4.28
C ALA A 130 -13.92 11.26 -4.96
N HIS A 131 -12.67 11.11 -5.45
CA HIS A 131 -12.18 9.87 -6.08
C HIS A 131 -11.94 8.71 -5.10
N THR A 132 -11.62 9.01 -3.84
CA THR A 132 -11.36 8.01 -2.79
C THR A 132 -12.58 7.69 -1.95
N ALA A 133 -13.61 8.51 -1.99
CA ALA A 133 -14.82 8.40 -1.17
C ALA A 133 -15.52 7.03 -1.32
N SER A 134 -15.65 6.52 -2.55
CA SER A 134 -16.28 5.22 -2.82
C SER A 134 -15.49 4.05 -2.23
N ALA A 135 -14.16 4.05 -2.38
CA ALA A 135 -13.29 3.02 -1.82
C ALA A 135 -13.30 3.08 -0.28
N THR A 136 -13.21 4.28 0.29
CA THR A 136 -13.23 4.49 1.74
C THR A 136 -14.56 4.05 2.35
N ARG A 137 -15.69 4.37 1.71
CA ARG A 137 -17.02 3.87 2.10
C ARG A 137 -17.04 2.33 2.18
N SER A 138 -16.48 1.65 1.18
CA SER A 138 -16.43 0.17 1.17
C SER A 138 -15.62 -0.37 2.33
N ILE A 139 -14.48 0.24 2.65
CA ILE A 139 -13.62 -0.15 3.78
C ILE A 139 -14.35 0.09 5.12
N VAL A 140 -14.98 1.26 5.29
CA VAL A 140 -15.71 1.59 6.53
C VAL A 140 -16.90 0.65 6.70
N ASN A 141 -17.66 0.37 5.65
CA ASN A 141 -18.78 -0.57 5.70
C ASN A 141 -18.31 -2.00 6.04
N PHE A 142 -17.19 -2.43 5.46
CA PHE A 142 -16.58 -3.71 5.80
C PHE A 142 -16.18 -3.77 7.27
N ALA A 143 -15.55 -2.72 7.80
CA ALA A 143 -15.17 -2.63 9.21
C ALA A 143 -16.40 -2.67 10.15
N ILE A 144 -17.49 -1.95 9.80
CA ILE A 144 -18.75 -1.98 10.56
C ILE A 144 -19.32 -3.41 10.60
N TRP A 145 -19.38 -4.12 9.46
CA TRP A 145 -19.88 -5.47 9.40
C TRP A 145 -18.98 -6.47 10.14
N LEU A 146 -17.66 -6.31 10.05
CA LEU A 146 -16.70 -7.14 10.78
C LEU A 146 -16.88 -6.97 12.30
N PHE A 147 -17.02 -5.71 12.75
CA PHE A 147 -17.26 -5.39 14.16
C PHE A 147 -18.62 -5.94 14.64
N ALA A 148 -19.67 -5.80 13.82
CA ALA A 148 -20.99 -6.36 14.13
C ALA A 148 -20.94 -7.88 14.24
N LEU A 149 -20.21 -8.55 13.36
CA LEU A 149 -20.01 -10.00 13.42
C LEU A 149 -19.30 -10.41 14.72
N ALA A 150 -18.23 -9.68 15.10
CA ALA A 150 -17.52 -9.93 16.35
C ALA A 150 -18.41 -9.72 17.58
N MET A 151 -19.25 -8.69 17.58
CA MET A 151 -20.21 -8.42 18.67
C MET A 151 -21.37 -9.43 18.72
N ALA A 152 -21.84 -9.88 17.56
CA ALA A 152 -22.92 -10.88 17.48
C ALA A 152 -22.44 -12.31 17.81
N TYR A 153 -21.13 -12.58 17.63
CA TYR A 153 -20.50 -13.88 17.79
C TYR A 153 -20.93 -14.65 19.06
N PRO A 154 -20.86 -14.08 20.30
CA PRO A 154 -21.22 -14.80 21.52
C PRO A 154 -22.69 -15.22 21.58
N TYR A 155 -23.55 -14.57 20.81
CA TYR A 155 -24.98 -14.75 20.78
C TYR A 155 -25.48 -15.74 19.70
N LEU A 156 -24.56 -16.22 18.83
CA LEU A 156 -24.89 -17.18 17.80
C LEU A 156 -25.00 -18.58 18.36
N PRO A 157 -26.03 -19.38 17.93
CA PRO A 157 -26.16 -20.77 18.34
C PRO A 157 -24.90 -21.56 17.97
N GLY A 158 -24.33 -22.27 18.94
CA GLY A 158 -23.13 -23.08 18.72
C GLY A 158 -21.80 -22.32 18.87
N SER A 159 -21.80 -21.02 19.10
CA SER A 159 -20.58 -20.23 19.29
C SER A 159 -19.69 -20.69 20.45
N GLN A 160 -20.31 -21.37 21.45
CA GLN A 160 -19.60 -21.92 22.60
C GLN A 160 -19.01 -23.31 22.37
N THR A 161 -19.26 -23.93 21.21
CA THR A 161 -18.69 -25.24 20.89
C THR A 161 -17.18 -25.11 20.60
N GLU A 162 -16.39 -26.11 21.01
CA GLU A 162 -14.93 -26.12 20.79
C GLU A 162 -14.58 -26.09 19.29
N ALA A 163 -15.39 -26.72 18.44
CA ALA A 163 -15.21 -26.68 16.99
C ALA A 163 -15.37 -25.27 16.44
N PHE A 164 -16.39 -24.53 16.89
CA PHE A 164 -16.63 -23.16 16.45
C PHE A 164 -15.51 -22.18 16.93
N LYS A 165 -15.07 -22.35 18.19
CA LYS A 165 -13.93 -21.63 18.75
C LYS A 165 -12.65 -21.89 17.94
N GLY A 166 -12.36 -23.17 17.64
CA GLY A 166 -11.20 -23.57 16.85
C GLY A 166 -11.19 -22.94 15.45
N ILE A 167 -12.31 -23.02 14.72
CA ILE A 167 -12.43 -22.39 13.40
C ILE A 167 -12.26 -20.86 13.49
N SER A 168 -12.85 -20.23 14.50
CA SER A 168 -12.74 -18.76 14.69
C SER A 168 -11.30 -18.31 14.94
N VAL A 169 -10.52 -19.08 15.71
CA VAL A 169 -9.10 -18.80 15.93
C VAL A 169 -8.32 -18.91 14.62
N ILE A 170 -8.56 -19.97 13.84
CA ILE A 170 -7.89 -20.15 12.53
C ILE A 170 -8.22 -18.98 11.60
N LEU A 171 -9.50 -18.61 11.48
CA LEU A 171 -9.94 -17.49 10.66
C LEU A 171 -9.33 -16.18 11.15
N GLY A 172 -9.26 -15.95 12.47
CA GLY A 172 -8.63 -14.78 13.06
C GLY A 172 -7.14 -14.67 12.70
N ILE A 173 -6.41 -15.78 12.77
CA ILE A 173 -4.99 -15.83 12.37
C ILE A 173 -4.85 -15.54 10.86
N MET A 174 -5.68 -16.15 10.01
CA MET A 174 -5.65 -15.93 8.57
C MET A 174 -5.89 -14.45 8.21
N VAL A 175 -6.90 -13.83 8.83
CA VAL A 175 -7.20 -12.39 8.65
C VAL A 175 -6.06 -11.53 9.17
N SER A 176 -5.49 -11.86 10.34
CA SER A 176 -4.37 -11.12 10.94
C SER A 176 -3.15 -11.12 10.04
N ILE A 177 -2.76 -12.30 9.51
CA ILE A 177 -1.63 -12.42 8.59
C ILE A 177 -1.91 -11.65 7.29
N GLY A 178 -3.12 -11.81 6.73
CA GLY A 178 -3.51 -11.11 5.50
C GLY A 178 -3.57 -9.58 5.63
N ALA A 179 -3.97 -9.07 6.80
CA ALA A 179 -4.07 -7.64 7.05
C ALA A 179 -2.74 -6.99 7.47
N SER A 180 -1.71 -7.76 7.84
CA SER A 180 -0.44 -7.24 8.38
C SER A 180 0.24 -6.24 7.43
N GLY A 181 0.20 -6.49 6.13
CA GLY A 181 0.75 -5.57 5.12
C GLY A 181 0.04 -4.21 5.09
N LEU A 182 -1.28 -4.19 5.21
CA LEU A 182 -2.05 -2.93 5.25
C LEU A 182 -1.76 -2.14 6.53
N VAL A 183 -1.69 -2.80 7.67
CA VAL A 183 -1.34 -2.18 8.95
C VAL A 183 0.08 -1.60 8.88
N GLY A 184 1.03 -2.33 8.29
CA GLY A 184 2.40 -1.86 8.05
C GLY A 184 2.46 -0.60 7.17
N GLN A 185 1.66 -0.52 6.10
CA GLN A 185 1.58 0.67 5.25
C GLN A 185 1.03 1.88 6.01
N ILE A 186 -0.06 1.70 6.78
CA ILE A 186 -0.66 2.78 7.57
C ILE A 186 0.33 3.28 8.62
N ALA A 187 0.96 2.37 9.38
CA ALA A 187 1.95 2.73 10.38
C ALA A 187 3.14 3.49 9.77
N SER A 188 3.64 3.03 8.63
CA SER A 188 4.71 3.70 7.89
C SER A 188 4.31 5.10 7.42
N GLY A 189 3.09 5.25 6.87
CA GLY A 189 2.56 6.54 6.44
C GLY A 189 2.44 7.52 7.61
N MET A 190 1.88 7.08 8.72
CA MET A 190 1.82 7.89 9.95
C MET A 190 3.22 8.28 10.42
N MET A 191 4.16 7.33 10.45
CA MET A 191 5.53 7.61 10.87
C MET A 191 6.19 8.67 9.99
N LEU A 192 6.07 8.57 8.66
CA LEU A 192 6.62 9.57 7.73
C LEU A 192 6.08 10.97 7.99
N VAL A 193 4.76 11.10 8.24
CA VAL A 193 4.10 12.37 8.51
C VAL A 193 4.50 12.93 9.89
N TYR A 194 4.41 12.13 10.96
CA TYR A 194 4.69 12.60 12.32
C TYR A 194 6.16 12.91 12.57
N THR A 195 7.07 12.12 12.02
CA THR A 195 8.52 12.39 12.12
C THR A 195 8.99 13.50 11.17
N ARG A 196 8.11 13.93 10.25
CA ARG A 196 8.45 14.86 9.17
C ARG A 196 9.70 14.39 8.41
N ALA A 197 9.79 13.07 8.21
CA ALA A 197 10.91 12.47 7.49
C ALA A 197 11.01 13.01 6.06
N LEU A 198 9.87 13.30 5.45
CA LEU A 198 9.71 13.92 4.14
C LEU A 198 8.65 15.04 4.23
N LEU A 199 8.82 16.07 3.39
CA LEU A 199 7.82 17.12 3.20
C LEU A 199 7.50 17.26 1.71
N VAL A 200 6.27 17.67 1.41
CA VAL A 200 5.87 18.00 0.04
C VAL A 200 6.72 19.17 -0.45
N GLY A 201 7.21 19.08 -1.67
CA GLY A 201 8.14 20.04 -2.27
C GLY A 201 9.62 19.71 -2.10
N GLU A 202 10.01 18.81 -1.20
CA GLU A 202 11.39 18.38 -1.05
C GLU A 202 11.83 17.48 -2.23
N TYR A 203 13.05 17.68 -2.71
CA TYR A 203 13.68 16.82 -3.70
C TYR A 203 14.46 15.70 -2.99
N VAL A 204 14.11 14.47 -3.29
CA VAL A 204 14.60 13.30 -2.58
C VAL A 204 15.00 12.18 -3.53
N ARG A 205 15.87 11.31 -3.06
CA ARG A 205 16.19 10.02 -3.71
C ARG A 205 15.97 8.89 -2.73
N ILE A 206 15.14 7.96 -3.15
CA ILE A 206 14.76 6.76 -2.39
C ILE A 206 15.12 5.55 -3.27
N GLN A 207 16.14 4.80 -2.90
CA GLN A 207 16.78 3.79 -3.76
C GLN A 207 17.18 4.40 -5.12
N ASP A 208 16.62 3.88 -6.21
CA ASP A 208 16.87 4.33 -7.57
C ASP A 208 15.85 5.37 -8.06
N SER A 209 14.83 5.67 -7.26
CA SER A 209 13.79 6.65 -7.57
C SER A 209 14.19 8.03 -7.05
N GLU A 210 14.22 9.01 -7.93
CA GLU A 210 14.61 10.38 -7.60
C GLU A 210 13.58 11.38 -8.13
N GLY A 211 13.16 12.33 -7.28
CA GLY A 211 12.18 13.33 -7.67
C GLY A 211 11.73 14.24 -6.54
N THR A 212 10.87 15.18 -6.88
CA THR A 212 10.20 16.06 -5.91
C THR A 212 8.99 15.37 -5.32
N VAL A 213 8.86 15.40 -4.00
CA VAL A 213 7.68 14.87 -3.29
C VAL A 213 6.48 15.75 -3.65
N THR A 214 5.50 15.17 -4.34
CA THR A 214 4.24 15.86 -4.72
C THR A 214 3.10 15.54 -3.77
N TYR A 215 3.13 14.35 -3.15
CA TYR A 215 2.07 13.90 -2.27
C TYR A 215 2.60 12.94 -1.20
N LEU A 216 2.13 13.14 0.04
CA LEU A 216 2.36 12.25 1.17
C LEU A 216 0.99 11.78 1.67
N GLY A 217 0.63 10.56 1.32
CA GLY A 217 -0.62 9.92 1.75
C GLY A 217 -0.41 8.94 2.89
N LEU A 218 -1.51 8.31 3.33
CA LEU A 218 -1.47 7.29 4.38
C LEU A 218 -0.79 5.99 3.91
N PHE A 219 -0.92 5.64 2.62
CA PHE A 219 -0.42 4.39 2.05
C PHE A 219 0.75 4.60 1.09
N VAL A 220 0.78 5.76 0.43
CA VAL A 220 1.62 6.03 -0.74
C VAL A 220 2.24 7.41 -0.63
N THR A 221 3.52 7.50 -0.99
CA THR A 221 4.24 8.74 -1.28
C THR A 221 4.41 8.85 -2.78
N ARG A 222 4.13 10.03 -3.37
CA ARG A 222 4.32 10.29 -4.80
C ARG A 222 5.47 11.24 -5.02
N LEU A 223 6.30 10.90 -6.00
CA LEU A 223 7.43 11.71 -6.46
C LEU A 223 7.19 12.09 -7.92
N ARG A 224 7.54 13.32 -8.28
CA ARG A 224 7.64 13.74 -9.69
C ARG A 224 9.11 13.78 -10.09
N THR A 225 9.48 13.00 -11.09
CA THR A 225 10.86 12.99 -11.64
C THR A 225 11.19 14.29 -12.37
N GLY A 226 12.48 14.51 -12.60
CA GLY A 226 12.94 15.64 -13.43
C GLY A 226 12.47 15.59 -14.88
N MET A 227 12.03 14.43 -15.38
CA MET A 227 11.49 14.23 -16.72
C MET A 227 9.95 14.39 -16.77
N GLY A 228 9.30 14.65 -15.62
CA GLY A 228 7.86 14.87 -15.53
C GLY A 228 7.02 13.62 -15.22
N GLU A 229 7.63 12.46 -15.00
CA GLU A 229 6.96 11.22 -14.63
C GLU A 229 6.52 11.27 -13.17
N GLU A 230 5.43 10.61 -12.83
CA GLU A 230 5.00 10.41 -11.45
C GLU A 230 5.32 8.97 -10.99
N ILE A 231 6.09 8.86 -9.93
CA ILE A 231 6.42 7.59 -9.27
C ILE A 231 5.62 7.49 -7.99
N SER A 232 4.87 6.39 -7.82
CA SER A 232 4.14 6.08 -6.59
C SER A 232 4.88 5.00 -5.79
N LEU A 233 5.33 5.35 -4.59
CA LEU A 233 6.07 4.48 -3.68
C LEU A 233 5.21 4.11 -2.48
N PRO A 234 5.02 2.81 -2.15
CA PRO A 234 4.42 2.41 -0.89
C PRO A 234 5.20 2.95 0.31
N ASN A 235 4.51 3.46 1.33
CA ASN A 235 5.16 4.10 2.48
C ASN A 235 6.09 3.15 3.25
N SER A 236 5.78 1.86 3.30
CA SER A 236 6.67 0.86 3.91
C SER A 236 8.00 0.76 3.18
N LEU A 237 8.02 0.88 1.85
CA LEU A 237 9.23 0.88 1.04
C LEU A 237 10.06 2.15 1.30
N VAL A 238 9.40 3.32 1.40
CA VAL A 238 10.07 4.59 1.71
C VAL A 238 10.77 4.53 3.06
N LEU A 239 10.08 3.98 4.08
CA LEU A 239 10.62 3.90 5.44
C LEU A 239 11.72 2.84 5.59
N ALA A 240 11.62 1.72 4.86
CA ALA A 240 12.59 0.63 4.92
C ALA A 240 13.91 0.95 4.20
N ASN A 241 13.95 1.99 3.39
CA ASN A 241 15.12 2.32 2.58
C ASN A 241 15.78 3.63 2.98
N VAL A 242 17.06 3.75 2.61
CA VAL A 242 17.82 4.99 2.81
C VAL A 242 17.25 6.07 1.91
N THR A 243 16.78 7.14 2.53
CA THR A 243 16.31 8.33 1.83
C THR A 243 17.39 9.41 1.86
N ARG A 244 17.80 9.89 0.70
CA ARG A 244 18.66 11.07 0.55
C ARG A 244 17.79 12.28 0.26
N ASN A 245 17.80 13.26 1.16
CA ASN A 245 17.04 14.49 1.01
C ASN A 245 17.97 15.62 0.62
N TYR A 246 17.82 16.11 -0.60
CA TYR A 246 18.68 17.18 -1.17
C TYR A 246 18.18 18.59 -0.80
N SER A 247 16.93 18.71 -0.33
CA SER A 247 16.33 20.02 -0.01
C SER A 247 16.41 20.39 1.47
N ARG A 248 16.59 19.42 2.35
CA ARG A 248 16.52 19.64 3.80
C ARG A 248 17.60 20.59 4.31
N THR A 249 18.84 20.44 3.83
CA THR A 249 19.98 21.29 4.21
C THR A 249 19.85 22.73 3.69
N THR A 250 18.95 22.96 2.74
CA THR A 250 18.70 24.28 2.15
C THR A 250 17.53 25.01 2.84
N GLY A 251 16.99 24.46 3.92
CA GLY A 251 15.82 25.03 4.61
C GLY A 251 14.56 25.06 3.75
N GLY A 252 14.46 24.16 2.77
CA GLY A 252 13.32 24.06 1.84
C GLY A 252 13.28 25.10 0.74
N ARG A 253 14.29 25.97 0.63
CA ARG A 253 14.37 27.04 -0.39
C ARG A 253 15.07 26.63 -1.68
N GLY A 254 15.40 25.37 -1.84
CA GLY A 254 16.11 24.85 -2.97
C GLY A 254 16.58 23.43 -2.76
N TYR A 255 17.55 23.02 -3.53
CA TYR A 255 18.14 21.68 -3.41
C TYR A 255 19.63 21.70 -3.75
N VAL A 256 20.37 20.79 -3.16
CA VAL A 256 21.77 20.55 -3.50
C VAL A 256 21.85 19.79 -4.81
N LEU A 257 22.67 20.29 -5.72
CA LEU A 257 23.02 19.64 -6.98
C LEU A 257 24.53 19.43 -7.00
N ASP A 258 24.96 18.25 -7.37
CA ASP A 258 26.35 17.93 -7.55
C ASP A 258 26.61 17.29 -8.91
N THR A 259 27.79 17.55 -9.45
CA THR A 259 28.26 16.89 -10.68
C THR A 259 29.73 16.53 -10.55
N THR A 260 30.11 15.50 -11.27
CA THR A 260 31.51 15.00 -11.24
C THR A 260 32.13 15.16 -12.60
N VAL A 261 33.37 15.68 -12.61
CA VAL A 261 34.20 15.83 -13.82
C VAL A 261 35.53 15.14 -13.58
N THR A 262 36.08 14.52 -14.60
CA THR A 262 37.40 13.88 -14.54
C THR A 262 38.37 14.62 -15.44
N ILE A 263 39.52 15.01 -14.90
CA ILE A 263 40.55 15.83 -15.61
C ILE A 263 41.91 15.18 -15.40
N GLY A 264 42.72 15.17 -16.46
CA GLY A 264 44.07 14.62 -16.43
C GLY A 264 45.01 15.37 -15.49
N TYR A 265 46.11 14.74 -15.10
CA TYR A 265 47.13 15.30 -14.20
C TYR A 265 47.95 16.41 -14.81
N ASP A 266 47.88 16.62 -16.14
CA ASP A 266 48.52 17.67 -16.91
C ASP A 266 47.88 19.06 -16.70
N THR A 267 46.69 19.12 -16.08
CA THR A 267 46.02 20.36 -15.74
C THR A 267 46.14 20.64 -14.23
N PRO A 268 46.62 21.83 -13.81
CA PRO A 268 46.71 22.19 -12.41
C PRO A 268 45.35 22.17 -11.74
N TRP A 269 45.23 21.50 -10.58
CA TRP A 269 43.98 21.40 -9.86
C TRP A 269 43.34 22.74 -9.50
N ARG A 270 44.17 23.78 -9.26
CA ARG A 270 43.71 25.14 -8.99
C ARG A 270 42.98 25.75 -10.19
N GLN A 271 43.47 25.50 -11.39
CA GLN A 271 42.82 25.92 -12.63
C GLN A 271 41.48 25.21 -12.80
N VAL A 272 41.42 23.88 -12.54
CA VAL A 272 40.16 23.11 -12.62
C VAL A 272 39.12 23.66 -11.65
N HIS A 273 39.50 23.94 -10.40
CA HIS A 273 38.60 24.54 -9.42
C HIS A 273 38.09 25.91 -9.90
N ALA A 274 38.97 26.77 -10.40
CA ALA A 274 38.60 28.11 -10.88
C ALA A 274 37.65 28.05 -12.07
N MET A 275 37.90 27.16 -13.04
CA MET A 275 37.00 26.94 -14.19
C MET A 275 35.64 26.41 -13.81
N LEU A 276 35.56 25.44 -12.88
CA LEU A 276 34.27 24.89 -12.39
C LEU A 276 33.47 25.99 -11.67
N LEU A 277 34.10 26.80 -10.84
CA LEU A 277 33.43 27.92 -10.15
C LEU A 277 33.01 29.03 -11.13
N GLU A 278 33.80 29.27 -12.20
CA GLU A 278 33.42 30.20 -13.27
C GLU A 278 32.21 29.70 -14.05
N ALA A 279 32.19 28.42 -14.41
CA ALA A 279 31.04 27.80 -15.09
C ALA A 279 29.73 27.99 -14.32
N VAL A 280 29.77 27.87 -12.99
CA VAL A 280 28.61 28.09 -12.13
C VAL A 280 28.05 29.50 -12.28
N ARG A 281 28.89 30.51 -12.45
CA ARG A 281 28.46 31.93 -12.59
C ARG A 281 27.64 32.15 -13.85
N ASN A 282 27.79 31.31 -14.85
CA ASN A 282 27.07 31.37 -16.12
C ASN A 282 25.70 30.68 -16.07
N VAL A 283 25.33 30.08 -14.93
CA VAL A 283 24.02 29.37 -14.73
C VAL A 283 23.14 30.17 -13.76
N PRO A 284 22.13 30.90 -14.23
CA PRO A 284 21.33 31.80 -13.40
C PRO A 284 20.51 31.09 -12.31
N GLN A 285 20.20 29.81 -12.50
CA GLN A 285 19.39 29.00 -11.58
C GLN A 285 20.16 28.55 -10.34
N ILE A 286 21.49 28.76 -10.30
CA ILE A 286 22.32 28.35 -9.18
C ILE A 286 22.53 29.57 -8.26
N GLU A 287 22.28 29.33 -6.97
CA GLU A 287 22.49 30.32 -5.92
C GLU A 287 23.99 30.55 -5.70
N ARG A 288 24.34 31.81 -5.43
CA ARG A 288 25.75 32.22 -5.14
C ARG A 288 26.07 32.10 -3.65
N GLU A 289 25.05 32.08 -2.82
CA GLU A 289 25.16 31.91 -1.37
C GLU A 289 24.24 30.76 -0.91
N PRO A 290 24.78 29.76 -0.18
CA PRO A 290 26.21 29.61 0.16
C PRO A 290 27.09 29.37 -1.07
N GLU A 291 28.38 29.79 -0.96
CA GLU A 291 29.32 29.72 -2.06
C GLU A 291 29.45 28.27 -2.59
N PRO A 292 29.36 28.08 -3.92
CA PRO A 292 29.65 26.80 -4.56
C PRO A 292 31.10 26.37 -4.28
N TYR A 293 31.32 25.09 -4.10
CA TYR A 293 32.64 24.57 -3.83
C TYR A 293 32.96 23.29 -4.64
N VAL A 294 34.28 23.10 -4.84
CA VAL A 294 34.80 21.93 -5.56
C VAL A 294 35.65 21.11 -4.61
N VAL A 295 35.48 19.78 -4.63
CA VAL A 295 36.31 18.84 -3.89
C VAL A 295 36.88 17.79 -4.84
N GLN A 296 38.11 17.36 -4.57
CA GLN A 296 38.72 16.21 -5.23
C GLN A 296 38.26 14.96 -4.47
N THR A 297 37.55 14.07 -5.15
CA THR A 297 36.96 12.86 -4.54
C THR A 297 37.76 11.60 -4.81
N GLY A 298 38.73 11.66 -5.73
CA GLY A 298 39.59 10.52 -6.02
C GLY A 298 40.76 10.89 -6.93
N LEU A 299 41.85 10.18 -6.74
CA LEU A 299 43.03 10.19 -7.60
C LEU A 299 43.08 8.82 -8.30
N ALA A 300 42.71 8.80 -9.56
CA ALA A 300 42.67 7.57 -10.36
C ALA A 300 43.97 7.44 -11.20
N ASP A 301 44.15 6.33 -11.91
CA ASP A 301 45.38 6.03 -12.65
C ASP A 301 45.73 7.10 -13.70
N PHE A 302 44.69 7.72 -14.31
CA PHE A 302 44.90 8.62 -15.45
C PHE A 302 44.23 9.99 -15.28
N TYR A 303 43.45 10.20 -14.20
CA TYR A 303 42.74 11.45 -13.97
C TYR A 303 42.48 11.70 -12.49
N VAL A 304 42.18 12.92 -12.15
CA VAL A 304 41.66 13.36 -10.86
C VAL A 304 40.14 13.50 -11.01
N THR A 305 39.38 13.01 -10.02
CA THR A 305 37.95 13.18 -9.97
C THR A 305 37.58 14.40 -9.15
N TYR A 306 36.99 15.39 -9.79
CA TYR A 306 36.51 16.63 -9.18
C TYR A 306 34.99 16.55 -9.01
N ARG A 307 34.49 16.89 -7.83
CA ARG A 307 33.07 17.02 -7.56
C ARG A 307 32.73 18.46 -7.27
N LEU A 308 31.93 19.06 -8.14
CA LEU A 308 31.36 20.38 -7.94
C LEU A 308 30.03 20.25 -7.21
N VAL A 309 29.85 20.97 -6.12
CA VAL A 309 28.65 21.02 -5.30
C VAL A 309 28.08 22.44 -5.34
N VAL A 310 26.83 22.53 -5.75
CA VAL A 310 26.10 23.78 -5.91
C VAL A 310 24.72 23.69 -5.26
N ARG A 311 24.12 24.86 -5.04
CA ARG A 311 22.74 24.97 -4.58
C ARG A 311 21.89 25.59 -5.67
N ALA A 312 20.78 24.95 -6.02
CA ALA A 312 19.81 25.47 -6.97
C ALA A 312 18.57 25.98 -6.25
N SER A 313 18.00 27.10 -6.72
CA SER A 313 16.78 27.67 -6.16
C SER A 313 15.55 26.81 -6.48
N ALA A 314 14.63 26.69 -5.53
CA ALA A 314 13.33 26.06 -5.73
C ALA A 314 12.37 26.91 -6.57
N ASP A 315 12.59 28.24 -6.60
CA ASP A 315 11.70 29.20 -7.26
C ASP A 315 11.88 29.21 -8.80
N THR A 316 12.80 28.40 -9.31
CA THR A 316 13.06 28.28 -10.74
C THR A 316 12.04 27.34 -11.39
N PRO A 317 11.38 27.74 -12.49
CA PRO A 317 10.46 26.86 -13.22
C PRO A 317 11.14 25.67 -13.90
N ALA A 318 12.48 25.71 -14.02
CA ALA A 318 13.27 24.64 -14.60
C ALA A 318 13.35 23.42 -13.66
N SER A 319 13.16 22.22 -14.20
CA SER A 319 13.35 20.99 -13.44
C SER A 319 14.83 20.82 -13.03
N ARG A 320 15.07 20.01 -11.96
CA ARG A 320 16.46 19.70 -11.55
C ARG A 320 17.29 19.14 -12.71
N ALA A 321 16.68 18.30 -13.55
CA ALA A 321 17.35 17.75 -14.74
C ALA A 321 17.76 18.85 -15.71
N GLN A 322 16.91 19.87 -15.91
CA GLN A 322 17.22 21.01 -16.78
C GLN A 322 18.36 21.86 -16.19
N VAL A 323 18.33 22.13 -14.89
CA VAL A 323 19.40 22.89 -14.21
C VAL A 323 20.72 22.14 -14.28
N ALA A 324 20.70 20.82 -14.08
CA ALA A 324 21.88 19.97 -14.24
C ALA A 324 22.43 20.00 -15.67
N SER A 325 21.57 19.94 -16.68
CA SER A 325 21.92 20.03 -18.08
C SER A 325 22.58 21.41 -18.42
N ASN A 326 21.98 22.49 -17.92
CA ASN A 326 22.54 23.84 -18.10
C ASN A 326 23.91 23.96 -17.44
N LEU A 327 24.11 23.39 -16.25
CA LEU A 327 25.40 23.36 -15.57
C LEU A 327 26.43 22.56 -16.37
N HIS A 328 26.06 21.39 -16.91
CA HIS A 328 26.99 20.61 -17.75
C HIS A 328 27.39 21.35 -19.02
N ALA A 329 26.46 22.05 -19.67
CA ALA A 329 26.76 22.85 -20.83
C ALA A 329 27.75 23.99 -20.48
N ALA A 330 27.50 24.73 -19.40
CA ALA A 330 28.37 25.80 -18.94
C ALA A 330 29.79 25.30 -18.57
N ILE A 331 29.89 24.10 -17.98
CA ILE A 331 31.16 23.44 -17.70
C ILE A 331 31.89 23.13 -19.00
N GLN A 332 31.25 22.56 -20.01
CA GLN A 332 31.85 22.22 -21.29
C GLN A 332 32.34 23.50 -21.98
N ASP A 333 31.53 24.56 -22.04
CA ASP A 333 31.89 25.82 -22.65
C ASP A 333 33.11 26.48 -21.97
N THR A 334 33.13 26.52 -20.64
CA THR A 334 34.23 27.07 -19.88
C THR A 334 35.51 26.27 -20.09
N PHE A 335 35.48 24.97 -20.05
CA PHE A 335 36.64 24.11 -20.26
C PHE A 335 37.19 24.24 -21.70
N ASN A 336 36.30 24.33 -22.70
CA ASN A 336 36.70 24.59 -24.10
C ASN A 336 37.33 25.95 -24.27
N GLN A 337 36.80 26.99 -23.58
CA GLN A 337 37.35 28.34 -23.63
C GLN A 337 38.82 28.39 -23.14
N TYR A 338 39.16 27.62 -22.11
CA TYR A 338 40.50 27.53 -21.56
C TYR A 338 41.38 26.44 -22.19
N GLY A 339 40.86 25.74 -23.20
CA GLY A 339 41.58 24.68 -23.92
C GLY A 339 41.87 23.44 -23.06
N VAL A 340 41.11 23.20 -22.01
CA VAL A 340 41.28 22.06 -21.11
C VAL A 340 40.33 20.96 -21.51
N GLN A 341 40.86 19.81 -21.83
CA GLN A 341 40.06 18.65 -22.23
C GLN A 341 39.44 17.92 -21.01
N ILE A 342 38.14 17.72 -21.06
CA ILE A 342 37.47 16.81 -20.13
C ILE A 342 37.81 15.36 -20.54
N MET A 343 38.44 14.62 -19.63
CA MET A 343 38.98 13.31 -19.94
C MET A 343 37.91 12.24 -19.93
N SER A 344 37.95 11.36 -20.95
CA SER A 344 37.26 10.08 -20.93
C SER A 344 38.08 9.08 -20.10
N PRO A 345 37.44 8.14 -19.39
CA PRO A 345 38.12 7.11 -18.60
C PRO A 345 38.91 6.08 -19.46
N HIS A 346 38.94 6.22 -20.77
CA HIS A 346 39.63 5.28 -21.66
C HIS A 346 41.10 5.64 -21.81
N TYR A 347 41.97 4.75 -21.38
CA TYR A 347 43.43 4.84 -21.59
C TYR A 347 43.83 4.35 -22.97
N ARG A 348 44.69 5.10 -23.65
CA ARG A 348 45.27 4.73 -24.97
C ARG A 348 46.79 4.59 -24.98
N GLY A 349 47.46 5.17 -24.00
CA GLY A 349 48.89 5.17 -23.86
C GLY A 349 49.42 6.42 -23.12
N ASP A 350 50.59 6.32 -22.51
CA ASP A 350 51.26 7.46 -21.91
C ASP A 350 52.11 8.20 -22.93
N PRO A 351 52.18 9.54 -22.86
CA PRO A 351 53.16 10.30 -23.62
C PRO A 351 54.59 10.02 -23.12
N VAL A 352 55.57 10.23 -23.97
CA VAL A 352 57.00 10.03 -23.64
C VAL A 352 57.45 10.94 -22.49
N THR A 353 56.85 12.12 -22.37
CA THR A 353 57.10 13.08 -21.29
C THR A 353 56.09 12.91 -20.17
N PRO A 354 56.51 12.88 -18.88
CA PRO A 354 55.60 12.80 -17.75
C PRO A 354 54.56 13.92 -17.76
N LYS A 355 53.30 13.59 -17.43
CA LYS A 355 52.20 14.55 -17.28
C LYS A 355 52.32 15.27 -15.94
N THR A 356 53.26 16.19 -15.83
CA THR A 356 53.49 17.04 -14.65
C THR A 356 53.26 18.49 -15.01
N VAL A 357 52.79 19.28 -14.05
CA VAL A 357 52.62 20.70 -14.20
C VAL A 357 53.83 21.40 -13.54
N PRO A 358 54.67 22.12 -14.30
CA PRO A 358 55.77 22.89 -13.72
C PRO A 358 55.27 23.92 -12.72
N HIS A 359 56.07 24.24 -11.71
CA HIS A 359 55.72 25.21 -10.67
C HIS A 359 55.32 26.59 -11.22
N ALA A 360 55.97 27.02 -12.29
CA ALA A 360 55.67 28.28 -12.98
C ALA A 360 54.26 28.33 -13.57
N GLU A 361 53.66 27.17 -13.86
CA GLU A 361 52.35 27.01 -14.50
C GLU A 361 51.26 26.60 -13.51
N TRP A 362 51.44 26.73 -12.20
CA TRP A 362 50.44 26.36 -11.20
C TRP A 362 49.26 27.34 -11.14
N TYR A 363 49.38 28.53 -11.73
CA TYR A 363 48.41 29.60 -11.68
C TYR A 363 48.03 30.15 -13.07
N PRO A 364 47.63 29.28 -14.04
CA PRO A 364 47.16 29.77 -15.32
C PRO A 364 45.76 30.39 -15.18
N PRO A 365 45.35 31.29 -16.08
CA PRO A 365 43.99 31.82 -16.07
C PRO A 365 42.94 30.71 -16.03
N PRO A 366 41.79 30.93 -15.33
CA PRO A 366 41.34 32.16 -14.67
C PRO A 366 41.76 32.29 -13.20
N VAL A 367 42.80 31.55 -12.77
CA VAL A 367 43.26 31.57 -11.36
C VAL A 367 43.82 32.99 -11.03
N LYS A 368 43.29 33.58 -9.99
CA LYS A 368 43.85 34.79 -9.38
C LYS A 368 44.98 34.38 -8.44
N ARG A 369 46.17 34.93 -8.62
CA ARG A 369 47.33 34.70 -7.75
C ARG A 369 47.02 35.35 -6.40
N ASP A 370 46.89 34.56 -5.36
CA ASP A 370 46.78 35.08 -3.99
C ASP A 370 48.18 35.35 -3.47
N ASP A 371 48.61 36.57 -3.58
CA ASP A 371 49.98 36.96 -3.21
C ASP A 371 50.28 36.95 -1.70
N GLY A 372 49.36 36.35 -0.87
CA GLY A 372 49.48 36.47 0.56
C GLY A 372 49.20 35.27 1.47
N ALA A 373 48.59 34.16 1.03
CA ALA A 373 47.95 33.21 1.96
C ALA A 373 48.73 31.92 2.28
N HIS A 374 49.95 31.69 1.81
CA HIS A 374 50.76 30.53 2.18
C HIS A 374 52.18 30.90 2.59
N ARG A 375 52.28 31.70 3.66
CA ARG A 375 53.48 31.77 4.49
C ARG A 375 53.03 31.50 5.93
N ALA A 376 52.86 30.27 6.30
CA ALA A 376 52.96 29.77 7.67
C ALA A 376 53.13 28.23 7.59
#